data_b5d0a2657d58310ce70d76b8bd093130
#
_entry.id   b5d0a2657d58310ce70d76b8bd093130
#
_cell.length_a   1.000
_cell.length_b   1.000
_cell.length_c   1.000
_cell.angle_alpha   90.00
_cell.angle_beta   90.00
_cell.angle_gamma   90.00
#
_symmetry.space_group_name_H-M   'P 1'
#
loop_
_entity.id
_entity.type
_entity.pdbx_description
1 polymer ?
#
loop_
_entity_poly.entity_id
_entity_poly.type
_entity_poly.pdbx_seq_one_letter_code
_entity_poly.pdbx_strand_id
1 'polypeptide(L)'
;MLCAEAPIHRLSVEDVRRMVDAGVLLEEDRVELVDGVLVDMTPPGAEHSATVAWLTRHLVGAAPRHEVRVQDLLLVEGGFLMPDLMVVDPLPRDRQPSTAALVIEVSVTTQRYDATKASRYARAGVSEYWIVDVPARTVQVHRRPGPAGYGDIARHGDGARIPIGVGTSPVDVSAMLG
;
A
#
# COMPACT_ATOMS: atom_id res chain seq x y z
N MET A 1 -3.96 28.53 1.17
CA MET A 1 -2.53 28.59 0.82
C MET A 1 -1.76 28.77 2.11
N LEU A 2 -1.14 27.70 2.64
CA LEU A 2 -0.30 27.81 3.85
C LEU A 2 0.94 28.62 3.48
N CYS A 3 1.29 29.65 4.29
CA CYS A 3 2.51 30.38 4.11
C CYS A 3 3.70 29.42 4.19
N ALA A 4 4.54 29.40 3.15
CA ALA A 4 5.72 28.52 3.04
C ALA A 4 6.74 28.68 4.19
N GLU A 5 6.60 29.71 5.03
CA GLU A 5 7.52 30.06 6.12
C GLU A 5 6.97 29.77 7.54
N ALA A 6 5.70 29.33 7.66
CA ALA A 6 5.15 29.02 8.97
C ALA A 6 5.59 27.61 9.41
N PRO A 7 6.07 27.44 10.67
CA PRO A 7 6.38 26.12 11.20
C PRO A 7 5.11 25.28 11.28
N ILE A 8 5.09 24.14 10.59
CA ILE A 8 3.97 23.20 10.62
C ILE A 8 4.18 22.27 11.83
N HIS A 9 3.18 22.21 12.72
CA HIS A 9 3.16 21.17 13.74
C HIS A 9 2.86 19.83 13.09
N ARG A 10 3.77 18.86 13.26
CA ARG A 10 3.61 17.51 12.68
C ARG A 10 3.09 16.56 13.74
N LEU A 11 2.08 15.79 13.35
CA LEU A 11 1.48 14.77 14.20
C LEU A 11 2.35 13.52 14.24
N SER A 12 2.35 12.86 15.38
CA SER A 12 2.85 11.47 15.53
C SER A 12 1.69 10.48 15.38
N VAL A 13 2.01 9.20 15.21
CA VAL A 13 1.01 8.11 15.22
C VAL A 13 0.23 8.11 16.54
N GLU A 14 0.90 8.40 17.65
CA GLU A 14 0.25 8.48 18.97
C GLU A 14 -0.71 9.69 19.09
N ASP A 15 -0.42 10.81 18.44
CA ASP A 15 -1.34 11.94 18.39
C ASP A 15 -2.61 11.57 17.62
N VAL A 16 -2.46 10.89 16.46
CA VAL A 16 -3.61 10.43 15.68
C VAL A 16 -4.45 9.43 16.48
N ARG A 17 -3.81 8.49 17.21
CA ARG A 17 -4.54 7.56 18.07
C ARG A 17 -5.35 8.29 19.14
N ARG A 18 -4.76 9.29 19.81
CA ARG A 18 -5.50 10.12 20.77
C ARG A 18 -6.65 10.91 20.15
N MET A 19 -6.51 11.32 18.89
CA MET A 19 -7.61 11.98 18.16
C MET A 19 -8.78 11.01 17.91
N VAL A 20 -8.49 9.75 17.60
CA VAL A 20 -9.52 8.70 17.46
C VAL A 20 -10.16 8.42 18.83
N ASP A 21 -9.37 8.20 19.87
CA ASP A 21 -9.86 7.94 21.23
C ASP A 21 -10.75 9.09 21.75
N ALA A 22 -10.47 10.32 21.34
CA ALA A 22 -11.23 11.51 21.68
C ALA A 22 -12.44 11.79 20.74
N GLY A 23 -12.65 11.00 19.71
CA GLY A 23 -13.71 11.20 18.72
C GLY A 23 -13.50 12.41 17.80
N VAL A 24 -12.28 12.92 17.69
CA VAL A 24 -11.90 14.00 16.75
C VAL A 24 -11.72 13.43 15.34
N LEU A 25 -11.19 12.22 15.23
CA LEU A 25 -11.21 11.36 14.05
C LEU A 25 -12.06 10.13 14.39
N LEU A 26 -12.77 9.62 13.41
CA LEU A 26 -13.54 8.39 13.54
C LEU A 26 -12.72 7.21 13.01
N GLU A 27 -13.02 5.99 13.46
CA GLU A 27 -12.35 4.78 12.95
C GLU A 27 -12.60 4.56 11.45
N GLU A 28 -13.72 5.06 10.92
CA GLU A 28 -14.08 5.03 9.51
C GLU A 28 -13.43 6.14 8.67
N ASP A 29 -12.80 7.14 9.30
CA ASP A 29 -12.07 8.17 8.56
C ASP A 29 -10.87 7.55 7.85
N ARG A 30 -10.91 7.59 6.53
CA ARG A 30 -9.88 7.01 5.68
C ARG A 30 -8.76 8.02 5.47
N VAL A 31 -7.78 7.98 6.34
CA VAL A 31 -6.63 8.88 6.31
C VAL A 31 -5.32 8.12 6.37
N GLU A 32 -4.29 8.66 5.76
CA GLU A 32 -2.89 8.27 5.93
C GLU A 32 -2.16 9.36 6.72
N LEU A 33 -1.16 9.01 7.49
CA LEU A 33 -0.27 9.97 8.15
C LEU A 33 1.07 9.98 7.40
N VAL A 34 1.30 11.02 6.62
CA VAL A 34 2.47 11.15 5.76
C VAL A 34 3.35 12.29 6.25
N ASP A 35 4.54 11.97 6.76
CA ASP A 35 5.47 12.95 7.34
C ASP A 35 4.78 13.86 8.38
N GLY A 36 3.90 13.28 9.20
CA GLY A 36 3.16 13.99 10.24
C GLY A 36 1.98 14.84 9.75
N VAL A 37 1.55 14.66 8.50
CA VAL A 37 0.38 15.33 7.91
C VAL A 37 -0.69 14.29 7.60
N LEU A 38 -1.93 14.53 8.03
CA LEU A 38 -3.07 13.70 7.65
C LEU A 38 -3.46 13.99 6.20
N VAL A 39 -3.61 12.92 5.43
CA VAL A 39 -3.97 12.96 4.01
C VAL A 39 -5.23 12.12 3.82
N ASP A 40 -6.29 12.71 3.30
CA ASP A 40 -7.53 12.00 3.01
C ASP A 40 -7.34 11.02 1.84
N MET A 41 -7.94 9.85 1.99
CA MET A 41 -7.99 8.85 0.92
C MET A 41 -9.27 9.01 0.10
N THR A 42 -9.13 8.92 -1.22
CA THR A 42 -10.29 8.93 -2.13
C THR A 42 -11.10 7.64 -1.99
N PRO A 43 -12.44 7.70 -1.93
CA PRO A 43 -13.27 6.50 -1.94
C PRO A 43 -13.01 5.64 -3.19
N PRO A 44 -12.94 4.29 -3.05
CA PRO A 44 -12.67 3.41 -4.17
C PRO A 44 -13.84 3.32 -5.15
N GLY A 45 -13.57 3.31 -6.44
CA GLY A 45 -14.55 3.01 -7.49
C GLY A 45 -14.74 1.50 -7.71
N ALA A 46 -15.70 1.14 -8.58
CA ALA A 46 -16.07 -0.26 -8.83
C ALA A 46 -14.90 -1.10 -9.40
N GLU A 47 -14.16 -0.56 -10.37
CA GLU A 47 -13.01 -1.26 -11.01
C GLU A 47 -11.89 -1.51 -10.00
N HIS A 48 -11.58 -0.50 -9.17
CA HIS A 48 -10.63 -0.64 -8.06
C HIS A 48 -11.06 -1.77 -7.13
N SER A 49 -12.31 -1.74 -6.65
CA SER A 49 -12.84 -2.74 -5.71
C SER A 49 -12.84 -4.15 -6.30
N ALA A 50 -13.18 -4.30 -7.59
CA ALA A 50 -13.15 -5.59 -8.28
C ALA A 50 -11.72 -6.16 -8.37
N THR A 51 -10.75 -5.31 -8.70
CA THR A 51 -9.33 -5.69 -8.79
C THR A 51 -8.78 -6.08 -7.40
N VAL A 52 -9.07 -5.29 -6.36
CA VAL A 52 -8.68 -5.61 -4.97
C VAL A 52 -9.30 -6.95 -4.54
N ALA A 53 -10.57 -7.19 -4.82
CA ALA A 53 -11.25 -8.44 -4.48
C ALA A 53 -10.65 -9.66 -5.20
N TRP A 54 -10.28 -9.51 -6.48
CA TRP A 54 -9.62 -10.57 -7.24
C TRP A 54 -8.24 -10.88 -6.64
N LEU A 55 -7.42 -9.85 -6.42
CA LEU A 55 -6.09 -9.97 -5.82
C LEU A 55 -6.14 -10.60 -4.43
N THR A 56 -7.10 -10.20 -3.60
CA THR A 56 -7.28 -10.78 -2.25
C THR A 56 -7.47 -12.29 -2.33
N ARG A 57 -8.41 -12.77 -3.16
CA ARG A 57 -8.66 -14.20 -3.33
C ARG A 57 -7.43 -14.94 -3.83
N HIS A 58 -6.71 -14.35 -4.80
CA HIS A 58 -5.52 -14.95 -5.37
C HIS A 58 -4.38 -15.05 -4.34
N LEU A 59 -4.10 -13.96 -3.62
CA LEU A 59 -3.01 -13.88 -2.65
C LEU A 59 -3.23 -14.79 -1.43
N VAL A 60 -4.45 -14.90 -0.94
CA VAL A 60 -4.79 -15.84 0.15
C VAL A 60 -4.44 -17.28 -0.24
N GLY A 61 -4.73 -17.67 -1.48
CA GLY A 61 -4.34 -19.00 -1.99
C GLY A 61 -2.87 -19.14 -2.30
N ALA A 62 -2.24 -18.09 -2.82
CA ALA A 62 -0.85 -18.11 -3.27
C ALA A 62 0.19 -17.98 -2.13
N ALA A 63 -0.15 -17.34 -1.02
CA ALA A 63 0.76 -17.06 0.09
C ALA A 63 0.27 -17.68 1.44
N PRO A 64 0.08 -19.02 1.53
CA PRO A 64 -0.60 -19.67 2.65
C PRO A 64 0.13 -19.59 3.99
N ARG A 65 1.38 -19.13 4.02
CA ARG A 65 2.17 -18.94 5.25
C ARG A 65 2.15 -17.50 5.76
N HIS A 66 1.49 -16.61 5.05
CA HIS A 66 1.43 -15.17 5.34
C HIS A 66 -0.01 -14.73 5.58
N GLU A 67 -0.16 -13.57 6.15
CA GLU A 67 -1.45 -12.88 6.27
C GLU A 67 -1.62 -11.92 5.10
N VAL A 68 -2.78 -11.96 4.45
CA VAL A 68 -3.20 -10.96 3.48
C VAL A 68 -4.07 -9.95 4.19
N ARG A 69 -3.63 -8.70 4.24
CA ARG A 69 -4.37 -7.60 4.83
C ARG A 69 -4.84 -6.64 3.75
N VAL A 70 -6.07 -6.17 3.88
CA VAL A 70 -6.74 -5.30 2.89
C VAL A 70 -7.05 -3.98 3.55
N GLN A 71 -6.55 -2.88 2.98
CA GLN A 71 -6.77 -1.52 3.46
C GLN A 71 -6.51 -1.40 4.97
N ASP A 72 -5.42 -1.98 5.41
CA ASP A 72 -4.98 -1.98 6.80
C ASP A 72 -3.69 -1.17 6.94
N LEU A 73 -3.40 -0.76 8.16
CA LEU A 73 -2.33 0.17 8.50
C LEU A 73 -0.96 -0.50 8.43
N LEU A 74 -0.04 0.14 7.70
CA LEU A 74 1.39 -0.17 7.67
C LEU A 74 2.16 1.01 8.28
N LEU A 75 2.87 0.77 9.38
CA LEU A 75 3.72 1.79 10.02
C LEU A 75 4.93 2.07 9.12
N VAL A 76 5.19 3.35 8.87
CA VAL A 76 6.37 3.81 8.13
C VAL A 76 7.06 4.95 8.89
N GLU A 77 8.28 5.30 8.49
CA GLU A 77 8.94 6.49 9.03
C GLU A 77 8.07 7.74 8.81
N GLY A 78 7.82 8.49 9.87
CA GLY A 78 7.01 9.71 9.84
C GLY A 78 5.49 9.50 9.84
N GLY A 79 4.99 8.25 10.05
CA GLY A 79 3.56 8.01 10.12
C GLY A 79 3.09 6.60 9.79
N PHE A 80 2.03 6.50 9.02
CA PHE A 80 1.48 5.25 8.49
C PHE A 80 0.85 5.44 7.11
N LEU A 81 0.83 4.37 6.34
CA LEU A 81 0.11 4.27 5.06
C LEU A 81 -0.96 3.18 5.18
N MET A 82 -1.97 3.25 4.32
CA MET A 82 -3.03 2.24 4.23
C MET A 82 -3.07 1.66 2.80
N PRO A 83 -2.14 0.76 2.47
CA PRO A 83 -2.12 0.14 1.15
C PRO A 83 -3.41 -0.65 0.87
N ASP A 84 -3.79 -0.75 -0.40
CA ASP A 84 -4.96 -1.52 -0.79
C ASP A 84 -4.82 -2.99 -0.40
N LEU A 85 -3.61 -3.56 -0.56
CA LEU A 85 -3.28 -4.90 -0.10
C LEU A 85 -1.85 -4.97 0.41
N MET A 86 -1.64 -5.78 1.42
CA MET A 86 -0.29 -6.18 1.83
C MET A 86 -0.26 -7.65 2.24
N VAL A 87 0.89 -8.28 2.01
CA VAL A 87 1.20 -9.63 2.46
C VAL A 87 2.29 -9.52 3.51
N VAL A 88 1.99 -9.93 4.73
CA VAL A 88 2.87 -9.80 5.89
C VAL A 88 3.12 -11.16 6.54
N ASP A 89 4.21 -11.27 7.27
CA ASP A 89 4.38 -12.39 8.20
C ASP A 89 3.32 -12.32 9.30
N PRO A 90 2.84 -13.47 9.83
CA PRO A 90 1.90 -13.47 10.93
C PRO A 90 2.42 -12.69 12.14
N LEU A 91 1.59 -11.79 12.66
CA LEU A 91 1.92 -10.92 13.79
C LEU A 91 1.01 -11.19 15.00
N PRO A 92 1.48 -10.90 16.24
CA PRO A 92 0.60 -10.80 17.39
C PRO A 92 -0.56 -9.83 17.13
N ARG A 93 -1.74 -10.14 17.68
CA ARG A 93 -2.99 -9.39 17.44
C ARG A 93 -2.96 -7.92 17.86
N ASP A 94 -2.05 -7.58 18.76
CA ASP A 94 -1.84 -6.22 19.31
C ASP A 94 -0.78 -5.43 18.56
N ARG A 95 -0.27 -5.95 17.43
CA ARG A 95 0.79 -5.29 16.65
C ARG A 95 0.36 -4.97 15.23
N GLN A 96 0.72 -3.75 14.83
CA GLN A 96 0.65 -3.32 13.43
C GLN A 96 1.97 -3.65 12.70
N PRO A 97 1.92 -4.04 11.43
CA PRO A 97 3.11 -4.27 10.63
C PRO A 97 3.88 -2.97 10.39
N SER A 98 5.21 -3.08 10.38
CA SER A 98 6.14 -2.01 9.99
C SER A 98 6.94 -2.35 8.74
N THR A 99 6.70 -3.53 8.18
CA THR A 99 7.23 -4.00 6.89
C THR A 99 6.26 -5.01 6.28
N ALA A 100 6.46 -5.35 5.02
CA ALA A 100 5.67 -6.36 4.32
C ALA A 100 6.53 -7.09 3.28
N ALA A 101 6.18 -8.33 2.99
CA ALA A 101 6.76 -9.08 1.88
C ALA A 101 6.30 -8.52 0.51
N LEU A 102 5.04 -8.07 0.44
CA LEU A 102 4.45 -7.44 -0.74
C LEU A 102 3.46 -6.37 -0.31
N VAL A 103 3.49 -5.22 -0.98
CA VAL A 103 2.45 -4.18 -0.94
C VAL A 103 1.93 -3.96 -2.35
N ILE A 104 0.62 -3.83 -2.50
CA ILE A 104 -0.03 -3.51 -3.78
C ILE A 104 -0.94 -2.30 -3.61
N GLU A 105 -0.78 -1.31 -4.48
CA GLU A 105 -1.71 -0.22 -4.68
C GLU A 105 -2.42 -0.39 -6.02
N VAL A 106 -3.74 -0.27 -6.03
CA VAL A 106 -4.58 -0.37 -7.22
C VAL A 106 -5.01 1.03 -7.65
N SER A 107 -4.44 1.49 -8.74
CA SER A 107 -4.62 2.86 -9.23
C SER A 107 -5.61 2.94 -10.38
N VAL A 108 -6.63 3.78 -10.24
CA VAL A 108 -7.51 4.20 -11.34
C VAL A 108 -7.18 5.64 -11.73
N THR A 109 -6.88 6.51 -10.76
CA THR A 109 -6.57 7.95 -10.95
C THR A 109 -5.39 8.45 -10.12
N THR A 110 -4.82 7.61 -9.27
CA THR A 110 -3.85 7.99 -8.22
C THR A 110 -2.40 7.62 -8.53
N GLN A 111 -2.08 7.16 -9.76
CA GLN A 111 -0.77 6.61 -10.16
C GLN A 111 0.42 7.48 -9.74
N ARG A 112 0.28 8.81 -9.83
CA ARG A 112 1.34 9.75 -9.43
C ARG A 112 1.56 9.76 -7.92
N TYR A 113 0.48 9.72 -7.13
CA TYR A 113 0.55 9.69 -5.68
C TYR A 113 1.13 8.35 -5.20
N ASP A 114 0.65 7.23 -5.75
CA ASP A 114 1.14 5.91 -5.42
C ASP A 114 2.64 5.76 -5.73
N ALA A 115 3.10 6.34 -6.85
CA ALA A 115 4.53 6.39 -7.16
C ALA A 115 5.35 7.15 -6.10
N THR A 116 4.78 8.16 -5.42
CA THR A 116 5.48 8.88 -4.35
C THR A 116 5.65 8.06 -3.08
N LYS A 117 4.80 7.04 -2.86
CA LYS A 117 4.87 6.12 -1.72
C LYS A 117 6.04 5.13 -1.83
N ALA A 118 6.54 4.88 -3.06
CA ALA A 118 7.58 3.86 -3.31
C ALA A 118 8.81 4.02 -2.42
N SER A 119 9.32 5.23 -2.23
CA SER A 119 10.48 5.48 -1.37
C SER A 119 10.19 5.20 0.12
N ARG A 120 8.96 5.41 0.58
CA ARG A 120 8.54 5.12 1.96
C ARG A 120 8.44 3.63 2.20
N TYR A 121 7.82 2.90 1.26
CA TYR A 121 7.76 1.44 1.31
C TYR A 121 9.17 0.81 1.25
N ALA A 122 10.05 1.33 0.39
CA ALA A 122 11.43 0.84 0.31
C ALA A 122 12.19 1.04 1.63
N ARG A 123 12.07 2.23 2.28
CA ARG A 123 12.70 2.48 3.59
C ARG A 123 12.08 1.64 4.71
N ALA A 124 10.81 1.31 4.62
CA ALA A 124 10.15 0.37 5.55
C ALA A 124 10.54 -1.09 5.31
N GLY A 125 11.40 -1.36 4.32
CA GLY A 125 11.87 -2.72 4.01
C GLY A 125 10.85 -3.60 3.30
N VAL A 126 9.80 -3.01 2.68
CA VAL A 126 8.83 -3.76 1.87
C VAL A 126 9.56 -4.39 0.69
N SER A 127 9.58 -5.73 0.62
CA SER A 127 10.39 -6.49 -0.34
C SER A 127 9.96 -6.27 -1.79
N GLU A 128 8.65 -6.27 -2.03
CA GLU A 128 8.04 -5.96 -3.34
C GLU A 128 6.94 -4.90 -3.17
N TYR A 129 6.92 -3.93 -4.08
CA TYR A 129 5.86 -2.94 -4.17
C TYR A 129 5.30 -2.91 -5.58
N TRP A 130 3.99 -3.07 -5.73
CA TRP A 130 3.31 -3.08 -7.01
C TRP A 130 2.34 -1.92 -7.14
N ILE A 131 2.34 -1.28 -8.30
CA ILE A 131 1.32 -0.32 -8.71
C ILE A 131 0.55 -0.95 -9.87
N VAL A 132 -0.72 -1.29 -9.62
CA VAL A 132 -1.64 -1.81 -10.63
C VAL A 132 -2.36 -0.64 -11.27
N ASP A 133 -1.99 -0.29 -12.49
CA ASP A 133 -2.63 0.77 -13.29
C ASP A 133 -3.78 0.15 -14.09
N VAL A 134 -4.99 0.27 -13.56
CA VAL A 134 -6.19 -0.37 -14.14
C VAL A 134 -6.50 0.18 -15.53
N PRO A 135 -6.57 1.51 -15.76
CA PRO A 135 -6.81 2.07 -17.08
C PRO A 135 -5.74 1.70 -18.13
N ALA A 136 -4.47 1.69 -17.73
CA ALA A 136 -3.37 1.34 -18.64
C ALA A 136 -3.18 -0.17 -18.81
N ARG A 137 -3.90 -1.00 -18.02
CA ARG A 137 -3.78 -2.46 -17.98
C ARG A 137 -2.34 -2.92 -17.78
N THR A 138 -1.64 -2.29 -16.83
CA THR A 138 -0.24 -2.61 -16.53
C THR A 138 0.00 -2.72 -15.02
N VAL A 139 1.04 -3.47 -14.67
CA VAL A 139 1.56 -3.56 -13.30
C VAL A 139 3.00 -3.10 -13.30
N GLN A 140 3.31 -2.10 -12.49
CA GLN A 140 4.68 -1.71 -12.22
C GLN A 140 5.16 -2.43 -10.95
N VAL A 141 6.20 -3.22 -11.07
CA VAL A 141 6.76 -4.06 -10.00
C VAL A 141 8.09 -3.48 -9.57
N HIS A 142 8.18 -3.11 -8.31
CA HIS A 142 9.37 -2.55 -7.68
C HIS A 142 9.98 -3.60 -6.75
N ARG A 143 11.29 -3.87 -6.88
CA ARG A 143 12.05 -4.85 -6.10
C ARG A 143 13.38 -4.29 -5.64
N ARG A 144 14.04 -4.99 -4.73
CA ARG A 144 15.33 -4.61 -4.14
C ARG A 144 15.23 -3.26 -3.42
N PRO A 145 14.49 -3.22 -2.28
CA PRO A 145 14.35 -2.00 -1.48
C PRO A 145 15.70 -1.52 -0.95
N GLY A 146 15.86 -0.20 -0.88
CA GLY A 146 17.04 0.46 -0.33
C GLY A 146 16.71 1.87 0.16
N PRO A 147 17.67 2.56 0.78
CA PRO A 147 17.42 3.89 1.36
C PRO A 147 16.95 4.95 0.35
N ALA A 148 17.38 4.82 -0.92
CA ALA A 148 17.01 5.73 -1.99
C ALA A 148 15.74 5.31 -2.76
N GLY A 149 15.14 4.15 -2.43
CA GLY A 149 14.00 3.57 -3.13
C GLY A 149 14.28 2.15 -3.60
N TYR A 150 13.59 1.71 -4.64
CA TYR A 150 13.77 0.38 -5.21
C TYR A 150 14.83 0.37 -6.32
N GLY A 151 15.74 -0.60 -6.27
CA GLY A 151 16.84 -0.77 -7.24
C GLY A 151 16.46 -1.50 -8.52
N ASP A 152 15.23 -2.02 -8.61
CA ASP A 152 14.72 -2.74 -9.76
C ASP A 152 13.24 -2.40 -9.97
N ILE A 153 12.91 -1.93 -11.17
CA ILE A 153 11.54 -1.55 -11.53
C ILE A 153 11.24 -2.13 -12.92
N ALA A 154 10.23 -2.99 -12.97
CA ALA A 154 9.76 -3.62 -14.21
C ALA A 154 8.30 -3.30 -14.46
N ARG A 155 7.90 -3.13 -15.72
CA ARG A 155 6.51 -2.92 -16.14
C ARG A 155 6.01 -4.15 -16.90
N HIS A 156 4.84 -4.63 -16.52
CA HIS A 156 4.18 -5.79 -17.09
C HIS A 156 2.80 -5.39 -17.63
N GLY A 157 2.45 -5.82 -18.82
CA GLY A 157 1.15 -5.58 -19.45
C GLY A 157 0.30 -6.85 -19.57
N ASP A 158 -0.77 -6.74 -20.34
CA ASP A 158 -1.65 -7.88 -20.65
C ASP A 158 -0.87 -9.12 -21.10
N GLY A 159 -1.32 -10.29 -20.66
CA GLY A 159 -0.70 -11.59 -20.94
C GLY A 159 0.51 -11.90 -20.06
N ALA A 160 1.01 -10.95 -19.28
CA ALA A 160 2.10 -11.21 -18.37
C ALA A 160 1.66 -12.03 -17.15
N ARG A 161 2.54 -12.90 -16.67
CA ARG A 161 2.40 -13.65 -15.42
C ARG A 161 3.51 -13.24 -14.47
N ILE A 162 3.17 -12.53 -13.41
CA ILE A 162 4.11 -11.91 -12.49
C ILE A 162 4.32 -12.85 -11.29
N PRO A 163 5.53 -13.39 -11.09
CA PRO A 163 5.82 -14.17 -9.88
C PRO A 163 5.80 -13.29 -8.65
N ILE A 164 5.19 -13.80 -7.59
CA ILE A 164 5.17 -13.18 -6.25
C ILE A 164 6.33 -13.77 -5.45
N GLY A 165 7.18 -12.93 -4.83
CA GLY A 165 8.37 -13.40 -4.11
C GLY A 165 8.08 -14.38 -2.97
N VAL A 166 6.92 -14.26 -2.33
CA VAL A 166 6.44 -15.15 -1.25
C VAL A 166 5.33 -16.10 -1.68
N GLY A 167 4.94 -16.04 -2.96
CA GLY A 167 3.80 -16.79 -3.49
C GLY A 167 4.19 -18.10 -4.16
N THR A 168 3.23 -19.02 -4.22
CA THR A 168 3.35 -20.33 -4.91
C THR A 168 2.83 -20.29 -6.35
N SER A 169 2.07 -19.26 -6.71
CA SER A 169 1.51 -19.06 -8.06
C SER A 169 1.62 -17.60 -8.50
N PRO A 170 1.92 -17.34 -9.78
CA PRO A 170 2.03 -15.99 -10.31
C PRO A 170 0.66 -15.32 -10.45
N VAL A 171 0.65 -13.97 -10.42
CA VAL A 171 -0.51 -13.16 -10.82
C VAL A 171 -0.55 -13.06 -12.34
N ASP A 172 -1.67 -13.44 -12.94
CA ASP A 172 -1.96 -13.23 -14.35
C ASP A 172 -2.62 -11.87 -14.54
N VAL A 173 -1.96 -10.96 -15.26
CA VAL A 173 -2.41 -9.57 -15.42
C VAL A 173 -3.75 -9.49 -16.15
N SER A 174 -3.95 -10.29 -17.19
CA SER A 174 -5.21 -10.28 -17.95
C SER A 174 -6.37 -10.81 -17.12
N ALA A 175 -6.15 -11.87 -16.35
CA ALA A 175 -7.19 -12.45 -15.48
C ALA A 175 -7.53 -11.51 -14.31
N MET A 176 -6.56 -10.74 -13.82
CA MET A 176 -6.76 -9.75 -12.75
C MET A 176 -7.59 -8.55 -13.21
N LEU A 177 -7.40 -8.09 -14.44
CA LEU A 177 -7.99 -6.87 -14.97
C LEU A 177 -9.24 -7.10 -15.85
N GLY A 178 -9.63 -8.35 -16.07
CA GLY A 178 -10.82 -8.75 -16.81
C GLY A 178 -10.67 -8.71 -18.32
#